data_81fc5c03e9c69c3262a0e9bca722c07f
#
_entry.id   81fc5c03e9c69c3262a0e9bca722c07f
#
_cell.length_a   1.000
_cell.length_b   1.000
_cell.length_c   1.000
_cell.angle_alpha   90.00
_cell.angle_beta   90.00
_cell.angle_gamma   90.00
#
_symmetry.space_group_name_H-M   'P 1'
#
loop_
_entity.id
_entity.type
_entity.pdbx_description
1 polymer ?
#
loop_
_entity_poly.entity_id
_entity_poly.type
_entity_poly.pdbx_seq_one_letter_code
_entity_poly.pdbx_strand_id
1 'polypeptide(L)'
;MAQRSSVITLEYTPTLTHLADRFAHLSGFAYLDSGEQEGSAEIELLTALPSLTHRLDGYSGNLAEWMTGIERDLAANSAGHDKIDASGTFTGCIAVGCLDYDAPAGALMKKFHEASRSAAGIYHWMLVSHRENQTTELLIHPNCPETTRLTVLEALAGDTNVHPAPYSLSAPFTASISQDDYREAIKAIQNYILAGDCYQVNFAQRFEARLEGDPWSAYRATRSRLAGGFSGFMRPTPDHAILSLSPERFLKIQDGLVTTQPI
;
A
#
# COMPACT_ATOMS: atom_id res chain seq x y z
N MET A 1 -8.23 10.19 32.90
CA MET A 1 -9.25 9.33 32.26
C MET A 1 -8.62 8.76 31.01
N ALA A 2 -8.55 7.44 30.84
CA ALA A 2 -8.04 6.85 29.61
C ALA A 2 -9.02 7.21 28.47
N GLN A 3 -8.53 7.89 27.45
CA GLN A 3 -9.30 8.13 26.23
C GLN A 3 -9.64 6.76 25.62
N ARG A 4 -10.90 6.55 25.28
CA ARG A 4 -11.33 5.33 24.56
C ARG A 4 -11.10 5.52 23.06
N SER A 5 -10.86 4.44 22.33
CA SER A 5 -10.91 4.44 20.87
C SER A 5 -12.23 5.06 20.42
N SER A 6 -12.16 5.95 19.43
CA SER A 6 -13.36 6.55 18.84
C SER A 6 -13.64 5.85 17.52
N VAL A 7 -14.83 5.26 17.42
CA VAL A 7 -15.39 4.74 16.17
C VAL A 7 -16.50 5.69 15.75
N ILE A 8 -16.37 6.23 14.54
CA ILE A 8 -17.39 7.12 13.94
C ILE A 8 -17.92 6.40 12.71
N THR A 9 -19.17 5.96 12.78
CA THR A 9 -19.86 5.34 11.65
C THR A 9 -20.28 6.43 10.67
N LEU A 10 -19.99 6.21 9.40
CA LEU A 10 -20.35 7.10 8.30
C LEU A 10 -21.43 6.46 7.44
N GLU A 11 -21.98 7.22 6.52
CA GLU A 11 -22.81 6.66 5.47
C GLU A 11 -21.99 5.64 4.66
N TYR A 12 -22.57 4.45 4.43
CA TYR A 12 -21.88 3.39 3.71
C TYR A 12 -21.51 3.82 2.31
N THR A 13 -20.26 3.61 1.96
CA THR A 13 -19.75 3.77 0.60
C THR A 13 -18.97 2.52 0.19
N PRO A 14 -19.32 1.87 -0.93
CA PRO A 14 -18.67 0.63 -1.36
C PRO A 14 -17.22 0.84 -1.79
N THR A 15 -16.82 2.07 -2.08
CA THR A 15 -15.45 2.45 -2.37
C THR A 15 -15.08 3.76 -1.68
N LEU A 16 -13.89 3.79 -1.09
CA LEU A 16 -13.37 4.98 -0.39
C LEU A 16 -12.72 6.00 -1.34
N THR A 17 -12.67 5.78 -2.64
CA THR A 17 -11.95 6.64 -3.60
C THR A 17 -12.32 8.11 -3.52
N HIS A 18 -13.60 8.43 -3.38
CA HIS A 18 -14.06 9.84 -3.26
C HIS A 18 -13.68 10.47 -1.91
N LEU A 19 -13.70 9.69 -0.85
CA LEU A 19 -13.22 10.14 0.46
C LEU A 19 -11.70 10.28 0.46
N ALA A 20 -11.00 9.37 -0.21
CA ALA A 20 -9.55 9.37 -0.33
C ALA A 20 -9.00 10.65 -0.99
N ASP A 21 -9.74 11.28 -1.89
CA ASP A 21 -9.35 12.56 -2.51
C ASP A 21 -9.07 13.66 -1.48
N ARG A 22 -9.78 13.65 -0.38
CA ARG A 22 -9.63 14.62 0.70
C ARG A 22 -8.35 14.42 1.51
N PHE A 23 -7.76 13.24 1.46
CA PHE A 23 -6.60 12.83 2.25
C PHE A 23 -5.33 12.63 1.41
N ALA A 24 -5.46 12.48 0.10
CA ALA A 24 -4.36 12.07 -0.79
C ALA A 24 -3.17 13.03 -0.81
N HIS A 25 -3.38 14.29 -0.41
CA HIS A 25 -2.34 15.31 -0.29
C HIS A 25 -1.57 15.25 1.02
N LEU A 26 -2.08 14.50 2.03
CA LEU A 26 -1.46 14.41 3.35
C LEU A 26 -0.21 13.52 3.31
N SER A 27 0.76 13.86 4.16
CA SER A 27 2.01 13.10 4.28
C SER A 27 1.74 11.65 4.68
N GLY A 28 2.46 10.71 4.07
CA GLY A 28 2.34 9.29 4.36
C GLY A 28 0.98 8.69 3.99
N PHE A 29 0.23 9.33 3.09
CA PHE A 29 -1.06 8.79 2.63
C PHE A 29 -0.89 7.38 2.07
N ALA A 30 -1.75 6.48 2.53
CA ALA A 30 -1.85 5.10 2.07
C ALA A 30 -3.31 4.71 1.85
N TYR A 31 -3.58 4.05 0.74
CA TYR A 31 -4.87 3.52 0.35
C TYR A 31 -4.70 2.07 -0.10
N LEU A 32 -5.36 1.15 0.57
CA LEU A 32 -5.38 -0.27 0.23
C LEU A 32 -6.78 -0.60 -0.31
N ASP A 33 -6.80 -1.22 -1.47
CA ASP A 33 -7.97 -1.36 -2.31
C ASP A 33 -8.15 -2.82 -2.75
N SER A 34 -9.32 -3.32 -2.56
CA SER A 34 -9.67 -4.68 -2.99
C SER A 34 -10.28 -4.77 -4.38
N GLY A 35 -10.32 -3.66 -5.14
CA GLY A 35 -10.93 -3.63 -6.46
C GLY A 35 -12.45 -3.77 -6.42
N GLU A 36 -13.07 -3.89 -7.61
CA GLU A 36 -14.53 -4.02 -7.77
C GLU A 36 -14.97 -5.43 -8.18
N GLN A 37 -14.03 -6.39 -8.28
CA GLN A 37 -14.36 -7.76 -8.69
C GLN A 37 -15.12 -8.53 -7.61
N GLU A 38 -16.11 -9.32 -8.01
CA GLU A 38 -16.73 -10.32 -7.14
C GLU A 38 -15.68 -11.30 -6.62
N GLY A 39 -15.65 -11.50 -5.28
CA GLY A 39 -14.66 -12.36 -4.60
C GLY A 39 -13.33 -11.68 -4.30
N SER A 40 -13.15 -10.41 -4.62
CA SER A 40 -12.03 -9.60 -4.12
C SER A 40 -12.18 -9.34 -2.62
N ALA A 41 -11.07 -8.91 -1.97
CA ALA A 41 -11.08 -8.66 -0.54
C ALA A 41 -12.21 -7.69 -0.14
N GLU A 42 -12.79 -7.94 1.00
CA GLU A 42 -14.04 -7.32 1.47
C GLU A 42 -13.83 -5.93 2.08
N ILE A 43 -12.57 -5.47 2.14
CA ILE A 43 -12.18 -4.30 2.93
C ILE A 43 -11.36 -3.34 2.07
N GLU A 44 -11.76 -2.08 2.05
CA GLU A 44 -10.92 -0.96 1.64
C GLU A 44 -10.48 -0.16 2.86
N LEU A 45 -9.23 0.30 2.86
CA LEU A 45 -8.64 1.04 3.96
C LEU A 45 -7.85 2.24 3.43
N LEU A 46 -8.01 3.39 4.08
CA LEU A 46 -7.11 4.52 3.89
C LEU A 46 -6.64 5.09 5.24
N THR A 47 -5.43 5.66 5.22
CA THR A 47 -4.84 6.37 6.34
C THR A 47 -3.81 7.40 5.84
N ALA A 48 -3.35 8.28 6.73
CA ALA A 48 -2.30 9.27 6.47
C ALA A 48 -1.70 9.77 7.79
N LEU A 49 -0.67 10.62 7.72
CA LEU A 49 -0.04 11.27 8.87
C LEU A 49 0.49 10.24 9.89
N PRO A 50 1.43 9.37 9.47
CA PRO A 50 2.02 8.40 10.40
C PRO A 50 2.71 9.12 11.56
N SER A 51 2.57 8.57 12.77
CA SER A 51 3.28 9.08 13.96
C SER A 51 4.75 8.73 13.94
N LEU A 52 5.08 7.60 13.33
CA LEU A 52 6.45 7.11 13.14
C LEU A 52 6.60 6.59 11.72
N THR A 53 7.79 6.74 11.16
CA THR A 53 8.15 6.17 9.86
C THR A 53 9.46 5.40 9.99
N HIS A 54 9.42 4.15 9.59
CA HIS A 54 10.58 3.27 9.47
C HIS A 54 11.02 3.20 8.02
N ARG A 55 12.31 3.43 7.78
CA ARG A 55 12.93 3.28 6.46
C ARG A 55 14.01 2.23 6.51
N LEU A 56 14.07 1.41 5.50
CA LEU A 56 15.18 0.51 5.29
C LEU A 56 16.15 1.22 4.33
N ASP A 57 17.08 1.99 4.92
CA ASP A 57 18.00 2.81 4.15
C ASP A 57 19.18 1.98 3.64
N GLY A 58 19.33 2.00 2.35
CA GLY A 58 20.50 1.46 1.65
C GLY A 58 20.67 -0.05 1.75
N TYR A 59 21.83 -0.50 1.29
CA TYR A 59 22.21 -1.93 1.25
C TYR A 59 22.72 -2.47 2.60
N SER A 60 22.87 -1.64 3.60
CA SER A 60 23.37 -2.02 4.93
C SER A 60 22.26 -2.37 5.91
N GLY A 61 21.01 -2.10 5.57
CA GLY A 61 19.86 -2.39 6.42
C GLY A 61 19.63 -3.89 6.57
N ASN A 62 19.39 -4.33 7.80
CA ASN A 62 18.95 -5.67 8.11
C ASN A 62 17.42 -5.73 8.10
N LEU A 63 16.85 -6.46 7.15
CA LEU A 63 15.39 -6.59 7.01
C LEU A 63 14.74 -7.10 8.32
N ALA A 64 15.36 -8.07 8.99
CA ALA A 64 14.81 -8.62 10.23
C ALA A 64 14.81 -7.57 11.37
N GLU A 65 15.85 -6.78 11.49
CA GLU A 65 15.91 -5.68 12.46
C GLU A 65 14.90 -4.60 12.15
N TRP A 66 14.73 -4.26 10.86
CA TRP A 66 13.72 -3.30 10.40
C TRP A 66 12.30 -3.77 10.75
N MET A 67 11.96 -5.02 10.46
CA MET A 67 10.67 -5.62 10.79
C MET A 67 10.44 -5.65 12.31
N THR A 68 11.44 -6.09 13.09
CA THR A 68 11.37 -6.10 14.56
C THR A 68 11.19 -4.69 15.14
N GLY A 69 11.80 -3.69 14.51
CA GLY A 69 11.61 -2.27 14.88
C GLY A 69 10.17 -1.83 14.68
N ILE A 70 9.55 -2.17 13.55
CA ILE A 70 8.15 -1.88 13.27
C ILE A 70 7.24 -2.58 14.28
N GLU A 71 7.43 -3.87 14.53
CA GLU A 71 6.63 -4.65 15.50
C GLU A 71 6.72 -4.05 16.90
N ARG A 72 7.93 -3.75 17.39
CA ARG A 72 8.15 -3.14 18.70
C ARG A 72 7.41 -1.81 18.84
N ASP A 73 7.55 -0.94 17.84
CA ASP A 73 6.98 0.40 17.91
C ASP A 73 5.47 0.39 17.66
N LEU A 74 4.96 -0.55 16.85
CA LEU A 74 3.53 -0.79 16.72
C LEU A 74 2.94 -1.24 18.07
N ALA A 75 3.53 -2.23 18.73
CA ALA A 75 3.10 -2.72 20.04
C ALA A 75 3.13 -1.62 21.10
N ALA A 76 4.19 -0.79 21.12
CA ALA A 76 4.31 0.32 22.07
C ALA A 76 3.22 1.39 21.86
N ASN A 77 2.87 1.69 20.61
CA ASN A 77 1.83 2.67 20.28
C ASN A 77 0.41 2.14 20.48
N SER A 78 0.20 0.83 20.33
CA SER A 78 -1.08 0.16 20.54
C SER A 78 -1.36 -0.16 22.00
N ALA A 79 -0.39 -0.03 22.91
CA ALA A 79 -0.42 -0.56 24.28
C ALA A 79 -1.76 -0.35 25.01
N GLY A 80 -2.43 -1.45 25.31
CA GLY A 80 -3.68 -1.50 26.07
C GLY A 80 -4.96 -1.26 25.27
N HIS A 81 -4.88 -1.08 23.96
CA HIS A 81 -6.01 -0.75 23.09
C HIS A 81 -6.18 -1.64 21.85
N ASP A 82 -5.32 -2.65 21.67
CA ASP A 82 -5.47 -3.64 20.60
C ASP A 82 -6.64 -4.56 20.92
N LYS A 83 -7.83 -4.15 20.54
CA LYS A 83 -9.03 -4.95 20.72
C LYS A 83 -9.78 -5.02 19.39
N ILE A 84 -10.24 -6.21 19.09
CA ILE A 84 -11.37 -6.40 18.19
C ILE A 84 -12.60 -6.17 19.08
N ASP A 85 -13.44 -5.20 18.75
CA ASP A 85 -14.66 -4.94 19.49
C ASP A 85 -15.71 -6.03 19.24
N ALA A 86 -16.87 -5.90 19.87
CA ALA A 86 -17.96 -6.87 19.74
C ALA A 86 -18.54 -6.98 18.30
N SER A 87 -18.25 -6.01 17.44
CA SER A 87 -18.63 -6.01 16.02
C SER A 87 -17.57 -6.65 15.12
N GLY A 88 -16.41 -7.03 15.67
CA GLY A 88 -15.28 -7.54 14.90
C GLY A 88 -14.35 -6.44 14.36
N THR A 89 -14.58 -5.17 14.74
CA THR A 89 -13.77 -4.03 14.27
C THR A 89 -12.48 -3.93 15.09
N PHE A 90 -11.33 -3.88 14.38
CA PHE A 90 -10.03 -3.64 14.99
C PHE A 90 -9.85 -2.17 15.33
N THR A 91 -9.54 -1.86 16.59
CA THR A 91 -9.40 -0.48 17.10
C THR A 91 -7.97 -0.10 17.47
N GLY A 92 -7.00 -0.92 17.11
CA GLY A 92 -5.56 -0.69 17.38
C GLY A 92 -4.90 0.28 16.41
N CYS A 93 -3.59 0.49 16.61
CA CYS A 93 -2.74 1.12 15.62
C CYS A 93 -2.44 0.15 14.47
N ILE A 94 -2.16 0.68 13.29
CA ILE A 94 -1.76 -0.13 12.14
C ILE A 94 -0.39 0.30 11.63
N ALA A 95 0.34 -0.65 11.06
CA ALA A 95 1.52 -0.38 10.24
C ALA A 95 1.17 -0.63 8.77
N VAL A 96 1.41 0.36 7.90
CA VAL A 96 1.26 0.23 6.45
C VAL A 96 2.58 0.56 5.80
N GLY A 97 3.03 -0.28 4.88
CA GLY A 97 4.33 -0.10 4.28
C GLY A 97 4.49 -0.76 2.92
N CYS A 98 5.62 -0.48 2.31
CA CYS A 98 6.10 -1.12 1.09
C CYS A 98 7.47 -1.73 1.34
N LEU A 99 7.70 -2.89 0.76
CA LEU A 99 8.96 -3.59 0.77
C LEU A 99 9.46 -3.72 -0.66
N ASP A 100 10.64 -3.15 -0.95
CA ASP A 100 11.26 -3.30 -2.24
C ASP A 100 11.64 -4.77 -2.49
N TYR A 101 11.59 -5.18 -3.75
CA TYR A 101 11.93 -6.53 -4.18
C TYR A 101 13.33 -6.96 -3.72
N ASP A 102 14.30 -6.05 -3.78
CA ASP A 102 15.70 -6.31 -3.45
C ASP A 102 16.05 -6.10 -1.97
N ALA A 103 15.11 -5.68 -1.14
CA ALA A 103 15.34 -5.43 0.28
C ALA A 103 15.94 -6.63 1.03
N PRO A 104 15.54 -7.90 0.76
CA PRO A 104 16.12 -9.07 1.40
C PRO A 104 17.57 -9.38 0.97
N ALA A 105 17.96 -8.94 -0.21
CA ALA A 105 19.23 -9.32 -0.83
C ALA A 105 20.45 -8.58 -0.24
N GLY A 106 20.24 -7.48 0.48
CA GLY A 106 21.27 -6.77 1.22
C GLY A 106 22.54 -6.47 0.42
N ALA A 107 23.69 -6.78 1.00
CA ALA A 107 25.00 -6.46 0.42
C ALA A 107 25.31 -7.20 -0.91
N LEU A 108 24.67 -8.32 -1.21
CA LEU A 108 24.90 -9.10 -2.44
C LEU A 108 24.43 -8.34 -3.68
N MET A 109 23.43 -7.48 -3.56
CA MET A 109 22.82 -6.77 -4.68
C MET A 109 23.37 -5.35 -4.91
N LYS A 110 24.29 -4.88 -4.05
CA LYS A 110 24.91 -3.53 -4.16
C LYS A 110 25.38 -3.14 -5.57
N LYS A 111 25.74 -4.15 -6.37
CA LYS A 111 26.35 -3.94 -7.69
C LYS A 111 25.32 -3.62 -8.78
N PHE A 112 24.05 -3.92 -8.57
CA PHE A 112 23.04 -3.96 -9.62
C PHE A 112 21.83 -3.06 -9.40
N HIS A 113 21.62 -2.54 -8.19
CA HIS A 113 20.36 -1.88 -7.83
C HIS A 113 20.57 -0.54 -7.09
N GLU A 114 19.57 0.31 -7.21
CA GLU A 114 19.44 1.52 -6.41
C GLU A 114 19.23 1.18 -4.93
N ALA A 115 19.48 2.15 -4.04
CA ALA A 115 19.21 1.98 -2.61
C ALA A 115 17.73 1.63 -2.36
N SER A 116 17.48 0.72 -1.41
CA SER A 116 16.11 0.34 -1.02
C SER A 116 15.27 1.57 -0.69
N ARG A 117 14.04 1.57 -1.17
CA ARG A 117 13.00 2.56 -0.87
C ARG A 117 11.93 2.00 0.04
N SER A 118 12.21 0.88 0.70
CA SER A 118 11.28 0.27 1.65
C SER A 118 10.97 1.22 2.79
N ALA A 119 9.69 1.38 3.08
CA ALA A 119 9.23 2.25 4.15
C ALA A 119 7.94 1.72 4.76
N ALA A 120 7.75 1.94 6.06
CA ALA A 120 6.51 1.67 6.76
C ALA A 120 6.16 2.82 7.72
N GLY A 121 4.90 3.19 7.76
CA GLY A 121 4.35 4.15 8.71
C GLY A 121 3.52 3.46 9.78
N ILE A 122 3.54 3.98 11.02
CA ILE A 122 2.65 3.60 12.11
C ILE A 122 1.57 4.67 12.23
N TYR A 123 0.31 4.24 12.12
CA TYR A 123 -0.84 5.13 12.04
C TYR A 123 -1.80 4.90 13.20
N HIS A 124 -2.32 6.00 13.73
CA HIS A 124 -3.27 6.02 14.85
C HIS A 124 -4.72 6.23 14.41
N TRP A 125 -4.99 6.21 13.14
CA TRP A 125 -6.33 6.30 12.60
C TRP A 125 -6.41 5.58 11.25
N MET A 126 -7.61 5.15 10.90
CA MET A 126 -7.90 4.60 9.59
C MET A 126 -9.38 4.81 9.25
N LEU A 127 -9.67 5.00 7.98
CA LEU A 127 -11.01 4.91 7.43
C LEU A 127 -11.14 3.57 6.72
N VAL A 128 -12.16 2.82 7.06
CA VAL A 128 -12.37 1.46 6.56
C VAL A 128 -13.78 1.33 5.99
N SER A 129 -13.89 0.71 4.82
CA SER A 129 -15.17 0.28 4.27
C SER A 129 -15.20 -1.25 4.20
N HIS A 130 -16.21 -1.85 4.78
CA HIS A 130 -16.49 -3.28 4.76
C HIS A 130 -17.68 -3.55 3.83
N ARG A 131 -17.43 -4.22 2.71
CA ARG A 131 -18.49 -4.51 1.72
C ARG A 131 -19.51 -5.52 2.25
N GLU A 132 -19.04 -6.57 2.89
CA GLU A 132 -19.90 -7.61 3.43
C GLU A 132 -20.90 -7.05 4.46
N ASN A 133 -20.41 -6.23 5.38
CA ASN A 133 -21.22 -5.64 6.46
C ASN A 133 -21.94 -4.36 6.02
N GLN A 134 -21.61 -3.81 4.84
CA GLN A 134 -22.09 -2.53 4.35
C GLN A 134 -21.87 -1.39 5.37
N THR A 135 -20.66 -1.33 5.95
CA THR A 135 -20.28 -0.29 6.90
C THR A 135 -19.09 0.52 6.40
N THR A 136 -19.08 1.79 6.73
CA THR A 136 -17.92 2.68 6.56
C THR A 136 -17.65 3.35 7.90
N GLU A 137 -16.42 3.20 8.41
CA GLU A 137 -16.07 3.61 9.76
C GLU A 137 -14.75 4.37 9.78
N LEU A 138 -14.72 5.49 10.49
CA LEU A 138 -13.48 6.17 10.88
C LEU A 138 -13.10 5.70 12.29
N LEU A 139 -11.95 5.04 12.37
CA LEU A 139 -11.36 4.52 13.60
C LEU A 139 -10.23 5.44 14.03
N ILE A 140 -10.29 5.98 15.25
CA ILE A 140 -9.23 6.83 15.80
C ILE A 140 -8.76 6.23 17.12
N HIS A 141 -7.47 5.89 17.16
CA HIS A 141 -6.84 5.34 18.35
C HIS A 141 -6.73 6.39 19.46
N PRO A 142 -6.85 6.01 20.76
CA PRO A 142 -6.75 6.96 21.87
C PRO A 142 -5.44 7.74 21.93
N ASN A 143 -4.35 7.13 21.49
CA ASN A 143 -3.03 7.77 21.43
C ASN A 143 -2.81 8.60 20.15
N CYS A 144 -3.86 8.80 19.33
CA CYS A 144 -3.76 9.65 18.15
C CYS A 144 -3.40 11.07 18.55
N PRO A 145 -2.32 11.66 18.02
CA PRO A 145 -1.99 13.05 18.28
C PRO A 145 -3.17 13.97 17.96
N GLU A 146 -3.45 14.93 18.84
CA GLU A 146 -4.61 15.81 18.69
C GLU A 146 -4.57 16.60 17.37
N THR A 147 -3.39 17.03 16.95
CA THR A 147 -3.21 17.68 15.64
C THR A 147 -3.62 16.78 14.48
N THR A 148 -3.21 15.52 14.51
CA THR A 148 -3.61 14.52 13.50
C THR A 148 -5.12 14.30 13.53
N ARG A 149 -5.69 14.13 14.72
CA ARG A 149 -7.14 13.96 14.92
C ARG A 149 -7.93 15.11 14.32
N LEU A 150 -7.56 16.34 14.63
CA LEU A 150 -8.24 17.53 14.11
C LEU A 150 -8.12 17.61 12.58
N THR A 151 -6.93 17.42 12.01
CA THR A 151 -6.72 17.41 10.56
C THR A 151 -7.59 16.36 9.87
N VAL A 152 -7.69 15.16 10.43
CA VAL A 152 -8.52 14.08 9.88
C VAL A 152 -10.01 14.43 9.92
N LEU A 153 -10.49 14.97 11.03
CA LEU A 153 -11.90 15.37 11.15
C LEU A 153 -12.24 16.55 10.25
N GLU A 154 -11.35 17.53 10.11
CA GLU A 154 -11.49 18.66 9.18
C GLU A 154 -11.53 18.19 7.74
N ALA A 155 -10.61 17.30 7.33
CA ALA A 155 -10.59 16.73 5.99
C ALA A 155 -11.87 15.92 5.70
N LEU A 156 -12.38 15.16 6.70
CA LEU A 156 -13.61 14.41 6.54
C LEU A 156 -14.84 15.31 6.40
N ALA A 157 -14.89 16.42 7.17
CA ALA A 157 -15.97 17.40 7.13
C ALA A 157 -15.89 18.37 5.94
N GLY A 158 -14.74 18.43 5.27
CA GLY A 158 -14.46 19.37 4.18
C GLY A 158 -15.29 19.13 2.92
N ASP A 159 -15.12 19.99 1.94
CA ASP A 159 -15.86 19.95 0.67
C ASP A 159 -15.67 18.63 -0.07
N THR A 160 -16.78 18.08 -0.56
CA THR A 160 -16.82 16.88 -1.39
C THR A 160 -16.25 17.11 -2.80
N ASN A 161 -15.99 18.35 -3.19
CA ASN A 161 -15.49 18.73 -4.51
C ASN A 161 -13.96 18.88 -4.58
N VAL A 162 -13.20 18.27 -3.66
CA VAL A 162 -11.75 18.23 -3.78
C VAL A 162 -11.40 17.32 -4.95
N HIS A 163 -10.88 17.90 -6.01
CA HIS A 163 -10.37 17.16 -7.17
C HIS A 163 -8.84 17.20 -7.15
N PRO A 164 -8.16 16.04 -7.09
CA PRO A 164 -6.72 15.99 -7.28
C PRO A 164 -6.31 16.60 -8.62
N ALA A 165 -5.12 17.21 -8.67
CA ALA A 165 -4.60 17.74 -9.93
C ALA A 165 -4.58 16.66 -11.02
N PRO A 166 -4.96 16.97 -12.25
CA PRO A 166 -4.93 16.01 -13.34
C PRO A 166 -3.49 15.53 -13.59
N TYR A 167 -3.35 14.33 -14.16
CA TYR A 167 -2.06 13.80 -14.57
C TYR A 167 -1.96 13.74 -16.10
N SER A 168 -0.74 13.76 -16.61
CA SER A 168 -0.42 13.48 -18.00
C SER A 168 0.92 12.78 -18.14
N LEU A 169 1.12 12.10 -19.25
CA LEU A 169 2.43 11.58 -19.64
C LEU A 169 2.99 12.51 -20.70
N SER A 170 4.19 13.06 -20.46
CA SER A 170 4.83 13.98 -21.41
C SER A 170 5.45 13.26 -22.63
N ALA A 171 5.59 11.93 -22.55
CA ALA A 171 6.07 11.07 -23.64
C ALA A 171 5.49 9.65 -23.48
N PRO A 172 5.46 8.85 -24.54
CA PRO A 172 5.14 7.42 -24.47
C PRO A 172 6.11 6.67 -23.56
N PHE A 173 5.67 5.51 -23.06
CA PHE A 173 6.53 4.61 -22.32
C PHE A 173 7.70 4.09 -23.16
N THR A 174 8.89 4.07 -22.58
CA THR A 174 10.10 3.49 -23.15
C THR A 174 10.44 2.22 -22.39
N ALA A 175 10.67 1.13 -23.13
CA ALA A 175 11.08 -0.15 -22.56
C ALA A 175 12.55 -0.12 -22.13
N SER A 176 12.90 -0.80 -21.03
CA SER A 176 14.28 -0.89 -20.50
C SER A 176 15.19 -1.79 -21.34
N ILE A 177 14.63 -2.70 -22.11
CA ILE A 177 15.34 -3.58 -23.05
C ILE A 177 14.71 -3.49 -24.45
N SER A 178 15.51 -3.74 -25.49
CA SER A 178 15.02 -3.72 -26.85
C SER A 178 14.06 -4.90 -27.12
N GLN A 179 13.25 -4.78 -28.17
CA GLN A 179 12.38 -5.87 -28.59
C GLN A 179 13.15 -7.13 -29.01
N ASP A 180 14.33 -6.95 -29.60
CA ASP A 180 15.17 -8.07 -30.07
C ASP A 180 15.84 -8.78 -28.88
N ASP A 181 16.40 -8.03 -27.92
CA ASP A 181 16.93 -8.60 -26.66
C ASP A 181 15.84 -9.35 -25.87
N TYR A 182 14.61 -8.80 -25.85
CA TYR A 182 13.47 -9.49 -25.21
C TYR A 182 13.17 -10.83 -25.89
N ARG A 183 13.14 -10.87 -27.24
CA ARG A 183 12.92 -12.11 -28.00
C ARG A 183 14.02 -13.13 -27.77
N GLU A 184 15.28 -12.69 -27.73
CA GLU A 184 16.44 -13.56 -27.47
C GLU A 184 16.35 -14.15 -26.05
N ALA A 185 16.03 -13.34 -25.03
CA ALA A 185 15.85 -13.81 -23.68
C ALA A 185 14.74 -14.87 -23.58
N ILE A 186 13.59 -14.64 -24.21
CA ILE A 186 12.49 -15.63 -24.23
C ILE A 186 12.91 -16.93 -24.91
N LYS A 187 13.65 -16.88 -26.02
CA LYS A 187 14.18 -18.08 -26.69
C LYS A 187 15.15 -18.85 -25.78
N ALA A 188 16.03 -18.15 -25.07
CA ALA A 188 16.95 -18.78 -24.13
C ALA A 188 16.20 -19.48 -23.00
N ILE A 189 15.18 -18.82 -22.42
CA ILE A 189 14.32 -19.42 -21.37
C ILE A 189 13.61 -20.68 -21.89
N GLN A 190 13.02 -20.62 -23.08
CA GLN A 190 12.38 -21.79 -23.70
C GLN A 190 13.35 -22.96 -23.88
N ASN A 191 14.58 -22.67 -24.30
CA ASN A 191 15.60 -23.71 -24.43
C ASN A 191 15.99 -24.34 -23.07
N TYR A 192 16.13 -23.56 -22.00
CA TYR A 192 16.39 -24.07 -20.66
C TYR A 192 15.23 -24.97 -20.16
N ILE A 193 13.99 -24.58 -20.41
CA ILE A 193 12.82 -25.40 -20.08
C ILE A 193 12.82 -26.71 -20.87
N LEU A 194 13.10 -26.68 -22.15
CA LEU A 194 13.16 -27.86 -23.01
C LEU A 194 14.33 -28.80 -22.65
N ALA A 195 15.45 -28.26 -22.21
CA ALA A 195 16.61 -29.03 -21.74
C ALA A 195 16.38 -29.63 -20.35
N GLY A 196 15.36 -29.19 -19.60
CA GLY A 196 15.10 -29.60 -18.24
C GLY A 196 15.96 -28.89 -17.19
N ASP A 197 16.66 -27.82 -17.58
CA ASP A 197 17.49 -27.02 -16.67
C ASP A 197 16.64 -26.18 -15.68
N CYS A 198 15.43 -25.82 -16.08
CA CYS A 198 14.46 -25.16 -15.21
C CYS A 198 13.04 -25.57 -15.60
N TYR A 199 12.12 -25.40 -14.65
CA TYR A 199 10.69 -25.68 -14.81
C TYR A 199 9.91 -24.43 -15.23
N GLN A 200 10.27 -23.28 -14.63
CA GLN A 200 9.63 -21.99 -14.85
C GLN A 200 10.65 -20.86 -14.67
N VAL A 201 10.50 -19.81 -15.42
CA VAL A 201 11.27 -18.56 -15.24
C VAL A 201 10.33 -17.37 -15.27
N ASN A 202 10.39 -16.53 -14.26
CA ASN A 202 9.73 -15.23 -14.25
C ASN A 202 10.67 -14.21 -14.93
N PHE A 203 10.22 -13.64 -16.04
CA PHE A 203 10.98 -12.67 -16.80
C PHE A 203 10.20 -11.35 -16.85
N ALA A 204 10.78 -10.30 -16.27
CA ALA A 204 10.16 -8.99 -16.17
C ALA A 204 10.86 -7.96 -17.07
N GLN A 205 10.10 -7.00 -17.56
CA GLN A 205 10.59 -5.84 -18.30
C GLN A 205 10.07 -4.56 -17.65
N ARG A 206 10.95 -3.57 -17.50
CA ARG A 206 10.59 -2.24 -16.98
C ARG A 206 10.23 -1.32 -18.14
N PHE A 207 9.19 -0.52 -17.94
CA PHE A 207 8.80 0.57 -18.81
C PHE A 207 8.86 1.88 -18.05
N GLU A 208 9.37 2.92 -18.67
CA GLU A 208 9.52 4.24 -18.06
C GLU A 208 8.80 5.30 -18.88
N ALA A 209 8.16 6.22 -18.19
CA ALA A 209 7.58 7.42 -18.77
C ALA A 209 7.66 8.57 -17.75
N ARG A 210 7.70 9.80 -18.24
CA ARG A 210 7.62 10.98 -17.39
C ARG A 210 6.16 11.32 -17.11
N LEU A 211 5.78 11.23 -15.84
CA LEU A 211 4.49 11.65 -15.33
C LEU A 211 4.56 13.11 -14.89
N GLU A 212 3.57 13.91 -15.29
CA GLU A 212 3.31 15.26 -14.80
C GLU A 212 1.96 15.29 -14.07
N GLY A 213 1.85 16.09 -13.01
CA GLY A 213 0.65 16.17 -12.18
C GLY A 213 0.66 15.21 -10.99
N ASP A 214 -0.53 14.84 -10.49
CA ASP A 214 -0.65 14.07 -9.26
C ASP A 214 -0.67 12.55 -9.54
N PRO A 215 0.26 11.76 -8.95
CA PRO A 215 0.24 10.29 -9.02
C PRO A 215 -1.06 9.65 -8.51
N TRP A 216 -1.76 10.28 -7.56
CA TRP A 216 -3.06 9.79 -7.09
C TRP A 216 -4.11 9.81 -8.21
N SER A 217 -4.14 10.86 -9.01
CA SER A 217 -5.01 10.93 -10.20
C SER A 217 -4.70 9.83 -11.21
N ALA A 218 -3.42 9.52 -11.41
CA ALA A 218 -3.00 8.41 -12.27
C ALA A 218 -3.46 7.05 -11.71
N TYR A 219 -3.32 6.82 -10.40
CA TYR A 219 -3.82 5.62 -9.75
C TYR A 219 -5.33 5.44 -9.95
N ARG A 220 -6.13 6.46 -9.66
CA ARG A 220 -7.59 6.43 -9.82
C ARG A 220 -8.01 6.08 -11.25
N ALA A 221 -7.39 6.72 -12.24
CA ALA A 221 -7.71 6.48 -13.64
C ALA A 221 -7.32 5.06 -14.10
N THR A 222 -6.24 4.51 -13.57
CA THR A 222 -5.77 3.17 -13.91
C THR A 222 -6.59 2.10 -13.17
N ARG A 223 -6.88 2.32 -11.89
CA ARG A 223 -7.70 1.44 -11.07
C ARG A 223 -9.06 1.13 -11.72
N SER A 224 -9.73 2.14 -12.26
CA SER A 224 -11.03 1.98 -12.90
C SER A 224 -11.02 1.07 -14.15
N ARG A 225 -9.84 0.77 -14.69
CA ARG A 225 -9.65 -0.05 -15.90
C ARG A 225 -9.03 -1.41 -15.62
N LEU A 226 -8.28 -1.51 -14.55
CA LEU A 226 -7.55 -2.72 -14.15
C LEU A 226 -8.14 -3.23 -12.84
N ALA A 227 -9.02 -4.21 -12.94
CA ALA A 227 -9.60 -4.85 -11.77
C ALA A 227 -8.56 -5.78 -11.13
N GLY A 228 -7.79 -5.25 -10.19
CA GLY A 228 -6.87 -6.03 -9.34
C GLY A 228 -7.47 -6.19 -7.94
N GLY A 229 -7.58 -7.43 -7.45
CA GLY A 229 -8.13 -7.70 -6.11
C GLY A 229 -7.23 -7.25 -4.95
N PHE A 230 -5.96 -6.89 -5.24
CA PHE A 230 -4.95 -6.54 -4.23
C PHE A 230 -4.18 -5.30 -4.69
N SER A 231 -4.89 -4.19 -4.77
CA SER A 231 -4.36 -2.93 -5.24
C SER A 231 -4.04 -2.00 -4.07
N GLY A 232 -3.22 -0.99 -4.31
CA GLY A 232 -2.92 0.02 -3.31
C GLY A 232 -2.17 1.21 -3.88
N PHE A 233 -2.31 2.31 -3.21
CA PHE A 233 -1.53 3.52 -3.41
C PHE A 233 -0.85 3.89 -2.10
N MET A 234 0.42 4.26 -2.16
CA MET A 234 1.16 4.74 -1.01
C MET A 234 2.08 5.89 -1.40
N ARG A 235 2.16 6.91 -0.54
CA ARG A 235 3.08 8.04 -0.69
C ARG A 235 4.06 8.07 0.50
N PRO A 236 5.13 7.24 0.47
CA PRO A 236 6.09 7.16 1.57
C PRO A 236 6.85 8.47 1.81
N THR A 237 7.04 9.24 0.75
CA THR A 237 7.66 10.58 0.80
C THR A 237 6.94 11.51 -0.18
N PRO A 238 7.10 12.84 -0.05
CA PRO A 238 6.51 13.80 -0.99
C PRO A 238 6.88 13.54 -2.45
N ASP A 239 8.09 13.05 -2.70
CA ASP A 239 8.66 12.86 -4.04
C ASP A 239 8.51 11.43 -4.57
N HIS A 240 7.87 10.54 -3.82
CA HIS A 240 7.76 9.15 -4.18
C HIS A 240 6.37 8.60 -3.89
N ALA A 241 5.74 8.04 -4.91
CA ALA A 241 4.48 7.32 -4.81
C ALA A 241 4.60 5.92 -5.42
N ILE A 242 3.92 4.97 -4.81
CA ILE A 242 3.80 3.59 -5.27
C ILE A 242 2.35 3.37 -5.66
N LEU A 243 2.14 2.91 -6.89
CA LEU A 243 0.85 2.55 -7.45
C LEU A 243 0.90 1.04 -7.74
N SER A 244 0.23 0.25 -6.93
CA SER A 244 0.14 -1.20 -7.11
C SER A 244 -1.25 -1.58 -7.60
N LEU A 245 -1.30 -2.35 -8.68
CA LEU A 245 -2.53 -2.86 -9.27
C LEU A 245 -2.34 -4.37 -9.49
N SER A 246 -2.35 -5.12 -8.39
CA SER A 246 -2.03 -6.55 -8.39
C SER A 246 -3.30 -7.42 -8.43
N PRO A 247 -3.35 -8.42 -9.31
CA PRO A 247 -4.38 -9.46 -9.26
C PRO A 247 -4.07 -10.55 -8.23
N GLU A 248 -2.88 -10.52 -7.62
CA GLU A 248 -2.33 -11.60 -6.80
C GLU A 248 -2.09 -11.14 -5.36
N ARG A 249 -2.47 -12.00 -4.39
CA ARG A 249 -2.10 -11.86 -2.97
C ARG A 249 -0.82 -12.62 -2.70
N PHE A 250 0.23 -11.89 -2.32
CA PHE A 250 1.49 -12.51 -1.93
C PHE A 250 1.31 -13.37 -0.67
N LEU A 251 0.97 -12.76 0.46
CA LEU A 251 0.75 -13.45 1.73
C LEU A 251 -0.38 -12.79 2.53
N LYS A 252 -1.17 -13.61 3.22
CA LYS A 252 -2.03 -13.22 4.34
C LYS A 252 -1.69 -14.12 5.52
N ILE A 253 -1.43 -13.53 6.68
CA ILE A 253 -1.19 -14.23 7.94
C ILE A 253 -2.29 -13.81 8.90
N GLN A 254 -3.08 -14.77 9.34
CA GLN A 254 -4.17 -14.54 10.28
C GLN A 254 -4.29 -15.78 11.20
N ASP A 255 -4.31 -15.55 12.52
CA ASP A 255 -4.45 -16.62 13.53
C ASP A 255 -3.44 -17.77 13.35
N GLY A 256 -2.21 -17.44 12.96
CA GLY A 256 -1.14 -18.43 12.68
C GLY A 256 -1.26 -19.16 11.35
N LEU A 257 -2.33 -18.93 10.58
CA LEU A 257 -2.51 -19.48 9.24
C LEU A 257 -1.89 -18.54 8.20
N VAL A 258 -1.04 -19.09 7.34
CA VAL A 258 -0.44 -18.37 6.20
C VAL A 258 -1.15 -18.82 4.93
N THR A 259 -1.68 -17.87 4.18
CA THR A 259 -2.33 -18.11 2.88
C THR A 259 -1.71 -17.24 1.79
N THR A 260 -1.67 -17.78 0.58
CA THR A 260 -1.33 -17.05 -0.65
C THR A 260 -2.42 -17.27 -1.69
N GLN A 261 -2.53 -16.37 -2.65
CA GLN A 261 -3.51 -16.49 -3.72
C GLN A 261 -2.82 -16.11 -5.04
N PRO A 262 -2.07 -17.06 -5.63
CA PRO A 262 -1.45 -16.88 -6.94
C PRO A 262 -2.52 -16.83 -8.04
N ILE A 263 -2.13 -16.27 -9.20
CA ILE A 263 -2.96 -16.21 -10.42
C ILE A 263 -3.18 -17.61 -10.97
#